data_0f8c3ec9c9421d76dec2963846ccf351
#
_entry.id   0f8c3ec9c9421d76dec2963846ccf351
#
_cell.length_a   1.000
_cell.length_b   1.000
_cell.length_c   1.000
_cell.angle_alpha   90.00
_cell.angle_beta   90.00
_cell.angle_gamma   90.00
#
_symmetry.space_group_name_H-M   'P 1'
#
loop_
_entity.id
_entity.type
_entity.pdbx_description
1 polymer ?
#
loop_
_entity_poly.entity_id
_entity_poly.type
_entity_poly.pdbx_seq_one_letter_code
_entity_poly.pdbx_strand_id
1 'polypeptide(L)'
;AEAHYVASDRQTYKNCRFLGYQDTQRTNSGARAYFKDCFIQGATDFIFGDGLMYYDNCTVNCVKGGGYVTAPAECAFFLRKTENATGRVLRVTYIFRDCDITADPDVAADTYYLGRPWKEYSGVYYLNCKMGKHIKPQGWTEWNGNEKSACFAEYGSCDLSGNMLDVSGRIDWSFQLAQEDAEMFTPAYVFDKANSRVPYDPVALCEKVQSPQYAEQSGKQLTWMSVKGAIGYVILKNGKFMAATTATTYSVDDLTGRYSIKSIAEHGALSQAVRVENTDKQILKAFPTAEGFGKLATGGRGGKVVTVTNLEDDAEGSIEGSLRWAFNQYKSDFTIVFAVSGRIELVAPLKVKKSNFTVAGQTAPGDGICITSNKVNLGGSSNFILRHIRFRIGQTDVNGNI
;
A
#
# COMPACT_ATOMS: atom_id res chain seq x y z
N ALA A 1 -7.88 8.85 28.68
CA ALA A 1 -6.89 9.88 28.27
C ALA A 1 -7.07 10.18 26.80
N GLU A 2 -7.14 11.46 26.46
CA GLU A 2 -7.31 11.94 25.09
C GLU A 2 -6.06 11.57 24.26
N ALA A 3 -6.24 10.87 23.16
CA ALA A 3 -5.18 10.61 22.20
C ALA A 3 -5.05 11.76 21.18
N HIS A 4 -6.14 12.53 21.01
CA HIS A 4 -6.20 13.61 20.04
C HIS A 4 -7.16 14.70 20.48
N TYR A 5 -6.69 15.93 20.46
CA TYR A 5 -7.47 17.11 20.82
C TYR A 5 -7.49 18.13 19.69
N VAL A 6 -8.65 18.33 19.09
CA VAL A 6 -8.90 19.31 18.02
C VAL A 6 -9.29 20.65 18.65
N ALA A 7 -8.30 21.48 18.92
CA ALA A 7 -8.49 22.79 19.54
C ALA A 7 -8.44 23.96 18.54
N SER A 8 -7.99 23.71 17.30
CA SER A 8 -7.85 24.74 16.25
C SER A 8 -8.76 24.46 15.08
N ASP A 9 -9.12 25.51 14.34
CA ASP A 9 -9.97 25.45 13.17
C ASP A 9 -9.23 24.90 11.93
N ARG A 10 -9.94 24.22 11.01
CA ARG A 10 -9.51 23.75 9.69
C ARG A 10 -8.38 22.72 9.75
N GLN A 11 -8.60 21.63 10.46
CA GLN A 11 -7.67 20.52 10.54
C GLN A 11 -8.07 19.39 9.59
N THR A 12 -7.13 18.89 8.80
CA THR A 12 -7.34 17.78 7.87
C THR A 12 -6.42 16.62 8.21
N TYR A 13 -7.00 15.44 8.38
CA TYR A 13 -6.30 14.20 8.68
C TYR A 13 -6.59 13.16 7.60
N LYS A 14 -5.56 12.52 7.09
CA LYS A 14 -5.70 11.45 6.09
C LYS A 14 -4.80 10.27 6.41
N ASN A 15 -5.36 9.06 6.33
CA ASN A 15 -4.64 7.80 6.62
C ASN A 15 -3.99 7.80 8.03
N CYS A 16 -4.61 8.45 9.01
CA CYS A 16 -4.12 8.52 10.38
C CYS A 16 -4.80 7.46 11.26
N ARG A 17 -4.14 7.09 12.35
CA ARG A 17 -4.69 6.20 13.38
C ARG A 17 -4.72 6.90 14.73
N PHE A 18 -5.89 6.92 15.36
CA PHE A 18 -6.11 7.48 16.70
C PHE A 18 -6.57 6.34 17.62
N LEU A 19 -5.70 5.95 18.53
CA LEU A 19 -5.91 4.79 19.40
C LEU A 19 -6.05 5.25 20.84
N GLY A 20 -7.18 4.98 21.43
CA GLY A 20 -7.47 5.27 22.82
C GLY A 20 -8.45 4.28 23.40
N TYR A 21 -9.01 4.61 24.55
CA TYR A 21 -10.01 3.81 25.23
C TYR A 21 -11.23 4.67 25.56
N GLN A 22 -11.22 5.45 26.63
CA GLN A 22 -12.22 6.48 26.90
C GLN A 22 -11.70 7.83 26.40
N ASP A 23 -12.57 8.65 25.82
CA ASP A 23 -12.25 10.03 25.40
C ASP A 23 -11.09 10.10 24.39
N THR A 24 -11.08 9.27 23.35
CA THR A 24 -9.96 9.21 22.40
C THR A 24 -9.78 10.48 21.61
N GLN A 25 -10.88 11.04 21.06
CA GLN A 25 -10.87 12.28 20.30
C GLN A 25 -11.80 13.32 20.91
N ARG A 26 -11.26 14.49 21.22
CA ARG A 26 -12.01 15.64 21.68
C ARG A 26 -11.99 16.77 20.67
N THR A 27 -13.11 17.50 20.54
CA THR A 27 -13.16 18.77 19.80
C THR A 27 -13.62 19.92 20.65
N ASN A 28 -13.11 21.12 20.34
CA ASN A 28 -13.55 22.38 20.94
C ASN A 28 -14.51 23.14 20.03
N SER A 29 -15.31 23.98 20.65
CA SER A 29 -16.19 24.94 19.99
C SER A 29 -15.43 25.79 18.95
N GLY A 30 -16.02 25.92 17.77
CA GLY A 30 -15.44 26.64 16.64
C GLY A 30 -14.36 25.90 15.84
N ALA A 31 -13.90 24.72 16.30
CA ALA A 31 -13.00 23.90 15.54
C ALA A 31 -13.74 23.10 14.45
N ARG A 32 -13.17 23.05 13.25
CA ARG A 32 -13.60 22.20 12.14
C ARG A 32 -12.50 21.21 11.80
N ALA A 33 -12.83 19.90 11.74
CA ALA A 33 -11.89 18.87 11.40
C ALA A 33 -12.48 17.87 10.40
N TYR A 34 -11.69 17.48 9.45
CA TYR A 34 -12.00 16.48 8.41
C TYR A 34 -11.04 15.29 8.52
N PHE A 35 -11.61 14.11 8.57
CA PHE A 35 -10.89 12.84 8.67
C PHE A 35 -11.22 12.00 7.44
N LYS A 36 -10.20 11.67 6.64
CA LYS A 36 -10.34 10.84 5.44
C LYS A 36 -9.50 9.57 5.56
N ASP A 37 -10.13 8.42 5.31
CA ASP A 37 -9.45 7.12 5.34
C ASP A 37 -8.70 6.88 6.67
N CYS A 38 -9.23 7.35 7.79
CA CYS A 38 -8.61 7.24 9.12
C CYS A 38 -9.17 6.05 9.90
N PHE A 39 -8.40 5.60 10.88
CA PHE A 39 -8.80 4.58 11.85
C PHE A 39 -8.89 5.21 13.24
N ILE A 40 -10.07 5.16 13.86
CA ILE A 40 -10.35 5.70 15.18
C ILE A 40 -10.80 4.57 16.10
N GLN A 41 -10.17 4.41 17.25
CA GLN A 41 -10.44 3.34 18.18
C GLN A 41 -10.75 3.87 19.58
N GLY A 42 -11.74 3.26 20.23
CA GLY A 42 -12.05 3.55 21.62
C GLY A 42 -13.17 2.69 22.22
N ALA A 43 -13.51 2.96 23.46
CA ALA A 43 -14.49 2.19 24.22
C ALA A 43 -15.68 3.05 24.68
N THR A 44 -15.45 4.18 25.31
CA THR A 44 -16.51 4.99 25.93
C THR A 44 -16.36 6.44 25.52
N ASP A 45 -17.43 7.01 24.92
CA ASP A 45 -17.49 8.42 24.52
C ASP A 45 -16.25 8.85 23.75
N PHE A 46 -15.73 7.94 22.93
CA PHE A 46 -14.39 8.11 22.42
C PHE A 46 -14.27 9.10 21.27
N ILE A 47 -15.40 9.67 20.83
CA ILE A 47 -15.49 10.84 19.95
C ILE A 47 -16.43 11.83 20.64
N PHE A 48 -15.91 12.92 21.19
CA PHE A 48 -16.70 13.82 22.01
C PHE A 48 -16.31 15.31 21.86
N GLY A 49 -17.16 16.20 22.36
CA GLY A 49 -16.96 17.65 22.34
C GLY A 49 -17.94 18.40 21.44
N ASP A 50 -17.66 19.68 21.16
CA ASP A 50 -18.57 20.64 20.55
C ASP A 50 -18.05 21.26 19.24
N GLY A 51 -16.93 20.78 18.70
CA GLY A 51 -16.44 21.13 17.37
C GLY A 51 -17.07 20.29 16.27
N LEU A 52 -17.02 20.79 15.04
CA LEU A 52 -17.49 20.06 13.87
C LEU A 52 -16.47 19.03 13.41
N MET A 53 -16.84 17.76 13.45
CA MET A 53 -16.05 16.68 12.86
C MET A 53 -16.78 16.01 11.71
N TYR A 54 -16.05 15.81 10.61
CA TYR A 54 -16.53 15.07 9.45
C TYR A 54 -15.60 13.88 9.19
N TYR A 55 -16.16 12.69 9.32
CA TYR A 55 -15.46 11.42 9.04
C TYR A 55 -15.92 10.89 7.68
N ASP A 56 -14.99 10.72 6.75
CA ASP A 56 -15.22 10.29 5.39
C ASP A 56 -14.43 9.01 5.10
N ASN A 57 -15.13 7.92 4.84
CA ASN A 57 -14.55 6.60 4.58
C ASN A 57 -13.56 6.14 5.68
N CYS A 58 -13.93 6.39 6.95
CA CYS A 58 -13.12 6.02 8.11
C CYS A 58 -13.57 4.68 8.70
N THR A 59 -12.65 4.02 9.41
CA THR A 59 -13.00 2.89 10.28
C THR A 59 -13.06 3.38 11.73
N VAL A 60 -14.21 3.18 12.37
CA VAL A 60 -14.45 3.50 13.79
C VAL A 60 -14.56 2.18 14.54
N ASN A 61 -13.53 1.83 15.30
CA ASN A 61 -13.40 0.53 15.93
C ASN A 61 -13.68 0.56 17.44
N CYS A 62 -14.62 -0.25 17.86
CA CYS A 62 -15.01 -0.40 19.25
C CYS A 62 -14.20 -1.49 19.95
N VAL A 63 -13.63 -1.21 21.12
CA VAL A 63 -12.89 -2.19 21.93
C VAL A 63 -13.68 -2.63 23.15
N LYS A 64 -13.32 -3.79 23.72
CA LYS A 64 -14.02 -4.37 24.87
C LYS A 64 -14.04 -3.42 26.09
N GLY A 65 -15.14 -3.41 26.83
CA GLY A 65 -15.29 -2.71 28.10
C GLY A 65 -15.87 -1.30 27.96
N GLY A 66 -16.34 -0.92 26.77
CA GLY A 66 -17.06 0.32 26.53
C GLY A 66 -18.53 0.13 26.18
N GLY A 67 -19.12 1.14 25.56
CA GLY A 67 -20.51 1.06 25.16
C GLY A 67 -21.03 2.25 24.36
N TYR A 68 -20.21 3.27 24.08
CA TYR A 68 -20.67 4.49 23.41
C TYR A 68 -19.61 4.99 22.43
N VAL A 69 -20.00 5.19 21.15
CA VAL A 69 -19.09 5.72 20.14
C VAL A 69 -18.95 7.24 20.31
N THR A 70 -20.07 7.97 20.29
CA THR A 70 -20.06 9.43 20.31
C THR A 70 -20.73 10.01 21.55
N ALA A 71 -20.20 11.15 22.01
CA ALA A 71 -20.78 11.99 23.06
C ALA A 71 -20.66 13.47 22.65
N PRO A 72 -21.48 13.94 21.68
CA PRO A 72 -21.40 15.32 21.22
C PRO A 72 -21.95 16.29 22.30
N ALA A 73 -21.31 17.47 22.31
CA ALA A 73 -21.82 18.59 23.07
C ALA A 73 -22.73 19.47 22.19
N GLU A 74 -22.47 20.76 22.06
CA GLU A 74 -23.31 21.68 21.29
C GLU A 74 -23.06 21.53 19.78
N CYS A 75 -24.04 21.89 18.93
CA CYS A 75 -23.90 21.85 17.50
C CYS A 75 -23.04 23.02 16.96
N ALA A 76 -22.29 22.76 15.91
CA ALA A 76 -21.52 23.78 15.20
C ALA A 76 -22.43 24.70 14.35
N PHE A 77 -23.52 24.14 13.79
CA PHE A 77 -24.57 24.88 13.07
C PHE A 77 -25.87 24.10 13.07
N PHE A 78 -26.95 24.75 12.62
CA PHE A 78 -28.24 24.10 12.43
C PHE A 78 -28.91 24.56 11.13
N LEU A 79 -29.79 23.70 10.59
CA LEU A 79 -30.69 24.00 9.50
C LEU A 79 -32.12 24.09 10.03
N ARG A 80 -32.84 25.12 9.59
CA ARG A 80 -34.28 25.27 9.92
C ARG A 80 -35.11 24.21 9.19
N LYS A 81 -36.32 23.97 9.63
CA LYS A 81 -37.26 23.03 9.00
C LYS A 81 -37.51 23.32 7.51
N THR A 82 -37.45 24.56 7.10
CA THR A 82 -37.67 25.02 5.72
C THR A 82 -36.41 24.96 4.85
N GLU A 83 -35.27 24.61 5.43
CA GLU A 83 -33.98 24.54 4.75
C GLU A 83 -33.55 23.09 4.43
N ASN A 84 -34.43 22.11 4.72
CA ASN A 84 -34.13 20.71 4.53
C ASN A 84 -35.40 19.90 4.20
N ALA A 85 -35.23 18.75 3.54
CA ALA A 85 -36.29 17.86 3.10
C ALA A 85 -36.89 17.03 4.25
N THR A 86 -36.12 16.73 5.29
CA THR A 86 -36.58 16.00 6.48
C THR A 86 -37.65 16.77 7.27
N GLY A 87 -37.75 18.10 7.07
CA GLY A 87 -38.76 18.93 7.71
C GLY A 87 -38.60 19.11 9.24
N ARG A 88 -37.39 18.89 9.76
CA ARG A 88 -37.01 19.05 11.17
C ARG A 88 -35.93 20.13 11.32
N VAL A 89 -35.71 20.62 12.51
CA VAL A 89 -34.49 21.37 12.82
C VAL A 89 -33.35 20.37 12.86
N LEU A 90 -32.38 20.48 11.97
CA LEU A 90 -31.20 19.62 11.93
C LEU A 90 -30.02 20.34 12.58
N ARG A 91 -29.51 19.84 13.68
CA ARG A 91 -28.32 20.31 14.37
C ARG A 91 -27.14 19.43 14.01
N VAL A 92 -25.99 20.00 13.71
CA VAL A 92 -24.83 19.24 13.20
C VAL A 92 -23.62 19.48 14.08
N THR A 93 -23.12 18.40 14.67
CA THR A 93 -21.84 18.33 15.38
C THR A 93 -20.93 17.34 14.69
N TYR A 94 -21.37 16.09 14.45
CA TYR A 94 -20.57 15.06 13.81
C TYR A 94 -21.30 14.45 12.62
N ILE A 95 -20.54 14.20 11.55
CA ILE A 95 -21.00 13.46 10.37
C ILE A 95 -20.02 12.32 10.12
N PHE A 96 -20.57 11.12 9.99
CA PHE A 96 -19.89 9.92 9.51
C PHE A 96 -20.49 9.58 8.16
N ARG A 97 -19.67 9.59 7.10
CA ARG A 97 -20.10 9.23 5.76
C ARG A 97 -19.26 8.07 5.23
N ASP A 98 -19.93 7.05 4.70
CA ASP A 98 -19.30 5.87 4.09
C ASP A 98 -18.29 5.19 5.05
N CYS A 99 -18.56 5.25 6.37
CA CYS A 99 -17.67 4.73 7.41
C CYS A 99 -18.03 3.30 7.80
N ASP A 100 -17.01 2.52 8.19
CA ASP A 100 -17.18 1.19 8.78
C ASP A 100 -17.13 1.28 10.30
N ILE A 101 -18.24 0.97 10.99
CA ILE A 101 -18.32 0.92 12.45
C ILE A 101 -18.07 -0.53 12.88
N THR A 102 -16.85 -0.81 13.28
CA THR A 102 -16.35 -2.15 13.58
C THR A 102 -16.10 -2.37 15.07
N ALA A 103 -15.78 -3.58 15.45
CA ALA A 103 -15.35 -3.90 16.80
C ALA A 103 -14.28 -4.97 16.82
N ASP A 104 -13.50 -5.02 17.91
CA ASP A 104 -12.57 -6.11 18.16
C ASP A 104 -13.33 -7.44 18.31
N PRO A 105 -12.72 -8.59 17.99
CA PRO A 105 -13.39 -9.90 17.99
C PRO A 105 -13.98 -10.33 19.36
N ASP A 106 -13.50 -9.78 20.45
CA ASP A 106 -13.95 -10.07 21.81
C ASP A 106 -15.05 -9.12 22.33
N VAL A 107 -15.53 -8.21 21.47
CA VAL A 107 -16.70 -7.37 21.76
C VAL A 107 -17.96 -8.15 21.39
N ALA A 108 -18.86 -8.35 22.36
CA ALA A 108 -20.11 -9.06 22.14
C ALA A 108 -21.10 -8.26 21.27
N ALA A 109 -22.04 -8.96 20.65
CA ALA A 109 -23.16 -8.32 19.98
C ALA A 109 -23.98 -7.46 20.97
N ASP A 110 -24.66 -6.43 20.44
CA ASP A 110 -25.59 -5.56 21.20
C ASP A 110 -24.97 -4.92 22.45
N THR A 111 -23.72 -4.50 22.38
CA THR A 111 -23.00 -3.88 23.50
C THR A 111 -22.82 -2.38 23.35
N TYR A 112 -22.77 -1.87 22.12
CA TYR A 112 -22.50 -0.47 21.85
C TYR A 112 -23.70 0.31 21.35
N TYR A 113 -23.77 1.57 21.75
CA TYR A 113 -24.60 2.59 21.15
C TYR A 113 -23.76 3.44 20.16
N LEU A 114 -24.37 3.92 19.09
CA LEU A 114 -23.78 4.88 18.16
C LEU A 114 -23.44 6.21 18.85
N GLY A 115 -24.16 6.53 19.92
CA GLY A 115 -23.86 7.67 20.74
C GLY A 115 -24.94 8.02 21.76
N ARG A 116 -24.63 9.08 22.52
CA ARG A 116 -25.52 9.67 23.52
C ARG A 116 -25.31 11.19 23.63
N PRO A 117 -26.33 12.02 23.83
CA PRO A 117 -26.19 13.48 23.82
C PRO A 117 -25.59 13.99 25.14
N TRP A 118 -24.27 14.28 25.15
CA TRP A 118 -23.61 14.79 26.36
C TRP A 118 -24.16 16.15 26.79
N LYS A 119 -24.50 17.02 25.79
CA LYS A 119 -25.13 18.33 26.03
C LYS A 119 -26.35 18.50 25.13
N GLU A 120 -27.15 19.50 25.45
CA GLU A 120 -28.28 19.92 24.62
C GLU A 120 -27.83 20.39 23.23
N TYR A 121 -28.76 20.37 22.28
CA TYR A 121 -28.57 20.90 20.91
C TYR A 121 -27.45 20.25 20.09
N SER A 122 -27.09 19.04 20.42
CA SER A 122 -26.08 18.26 19.66
C SER A 122 -26.70 17.56 18.46
N GLY A 123 -25.85 17.18 17.48
CA GLY A 123 -26.29 16.46 16.29
C GLY A 123 -25.25 15.48 15.73
N VAL A 124 -25.68 14.25 15.47
CA VAL A 124 -24.81 13.19 14.90
C VAL A 124 -25.53 12.49 13.76
N TYR A 125 -24.83 12.30 12.66
CA TYR A 125 -25.36 11.67 11.45
C TYR A 125 -24.45 10.54 10.98
N TYR A 126 -25.02 9.35 10.76
CA TYR A 126 -24.36 8.24 10.09
C TYR A 126 -25.00 8.06 8.70
N LEU A 127 -24.22 8.35 7.65
CA LEU A 127 -24.68 8.39 6.27
C LEU A 127 -23.96 7.27 5.46
N ASN A 128 -24.73 6.32 4.96
CA ASN A 128 -24.24 5.14 4.22
C ASN A 128 -23.15 4.35 4.98
N CYS A 129 -23.27 4.29 6.31
CA CYS A 129 -22.30 3.60 7.15
C CYS A 129 -22.59 2.12 7.27
N LYS A 130 -21.52 1.31 7.35
CA LYS A 130 -21.62 -0.12 7.67
C LYS A 130 -21.42 -0.33 9.16
N MET A 131 -22.25 -1.16 9.76
CA MET A 131 -22.28 -1.35 11.22
C MET A 131 -22.16 -2.83 11.58
N GLY A 132 -21.26 -3.12 12.50
CA GLY A 132 -21.09 -4.47 13.05
C GLY A 132 -22.21 -4.83 14.03
N LYS A 133 -22.36 -6.12 14.32
CA LYS A 133 -23.38 -6.67 15.23
C LYS A 133 -23.27 -6.19 16.69
N HIS A 134 -22.17 -5.54 17.04
CA HIS A 134 -21.96 -4.97 18.37
C HIS A 134 -22.86 -3.73 18.63
N ILE A 135 -23.39 -3.09 17.58
CA ILE A 135 -24.31 -1.97 17.70
C ILE A 135 -25.69 -2.49 18.11
N LYS A 136 -26.20 -1.93 19.19
CA LYS A 136 -27.54 -2.27 19.74
C LYS A 136 -28.66 -1.90 18.76
N PRO A 137 -29.78 -2.67 18.73
CA PRO A 137 -30.94 -2.33 17.90
C PRO A 137 -31.48 -0.91 18.14
N GLN A 138 -31.42 -0.41 19.39
CA GLN A 138 -31.84 0.95 19.74
C GLN A 138 -30.98 2.04 19.09
N GLY A 139 -29.76 1.72 18.70
CA GLY A 139 -28.79 2.63 18.09
C GLY A 139 -28.23 3.69 19.02
N TRP A 140 -29.06 4.32 19.80
CA TRP A 140 -28.74 5.48 20.64
C TRP A 140 -29.29 5.31 22.07
N THR A 141 -28.84 6.15 23.01
CA THR A 141 -29.38 6.18 24.38
C THR A 141 -29.50 7.59 24.90
N GLU A 142 -30.37 7.77 25.85
CA GLU A 142 -30.63 9.04 26.51
C GLU A 142 -29.47 9.48 27.41
N TRP A 143 -29.38 10.79 27.68
CA TRP A 143 -28.51 11.37 28.70
C TRP A 143 -29.08 12.64 29.31
N ASN A 144 -29.57 12.52 30.52
CA ASN A 144 -30.04 13.65 31.39
C ASN A 144 -31.10 14.56 30.73
N GLY A 145 -31.91 14.08 29.81
CA GLY A 145 -32.94 14.87 29.14
C GLY A 145 -32.45 15.65 27.91
N ASN A 146 -31.17 15.58 27.56
CA ASN A 146 -30.59 16.30 26.43
C ASN A 146 -31.08 15.76 25.07
N GLU A 147 -31.55 14.52 25.03
CA GLU A 147 -32.16 13.90 23.85
C GLU A 147 -33.36 14.69 23.30
N LYS A 148 -34.07 15.46 24.14
CA LYS A 148 -35.21 16.29 23.73
C LYS A 148 -34.84 17.37 22.69
N SER A 149 -33.58 17.80 22.69
CA SER A 149 -33.07 18.82 21.77
C SER A 149 -32.01 18.29 20.78
N ALA A 150 -31.60 17.03 20.92
CA ALA A 150 -30.63 16.40 20.07
C ALA A 150 -31.19 16.05 18.69
N CYS A 151 -30.30 15.97 17.67
CA CYS A 151 -30.62 15.57 16.32
C CYS A 151 -29.71 14.39 15.91
N PHE A 152 -30.13 13.17 16.26
CA PHE A 152 -29.37 11.96 15.95
C PHE A 152 -30.09 11.17 14.86
N ALA A 153 -29.43 10.99 13.73
CA ALA A 153 -30.05 10.41 12.55
C ALA A 153 -29.12 9.47 11.77
N GLU A 154 -29.75 8.66 10.96
CA GLU A 154 -29.09 7.73 10.04
C GLU A 154 -29.71 7.85 8.65
N TYR A 155 -28.93 7.47 7.63
CA TYR A 155 -29.39 7.26 6.25
C TYR A 155 -28.57 6.15 5.61
N GLY A 156 -29.24 5.17 5.02
CA GLY A 156 -28.57 4.12 4.24
C GLY A 156 -27.67 3.21 5.06
N SER A 157 -27.94 3.00 6.35
CA SER A 157 -27.15 2.12 7.21
C SER A 157 -27.26 0.66 6.79
N CYS A 158 -26.11 -0.04 6.68
CA CYS A 158 -26.04 -1.46 6.32
C CYS A 158 -25.17 -2.27 7.27
N ASP A 159 -25.22 -3.60 7.17
CA ASP A 159 -24.29 -4.48 7.87
C ASP A 159 -22.89 -4.42 7.22
N LEU A 160 -21.88 -5.03 7.84
CA LEU A 160 -20.51 -5.05 7.30
C LEU A 160 -20.40 -5.82 5.96
N SER A 161 -21.44 -6.57 5.56
CA SER A 161 -21.53 -7.24 4.26
C SER A 161 -22.24 -6.39 3.19
N GLY A 162 -22.80 -5.24 3.59
CA GLY A 162 -23.49 -4.31 2.69
C GLY A 162 -24.99 -4.55 2.56
N ASN A 163 -25.61 -5.40 3.38
CA ASN A 163 -27.06 -5.57 3.40
C ASN A 163 -27.70 -4.48 4.25
N MET A 164 -28.81 -3.90 3.79
CA MET A 164 -29.55 -2.88 4.54
C MET A 164 -29.93 -3.38 5.92
N LEU A 165 -29.71 -2.57 6.94
CA LEU A 165 -30.10 -2.88 8.30
C LEU A 165 -31.59 -2.59 8.50
N ASP A 166 -32.25 -3.43 9.32
CA ASP A 166 -33.54 -3.08 9.90
C ASP A 166 -33.30 -2.07 11.05
N VAL A 167 -33.69 -0.83 10.80
CA VAL A 167 -33.57 0.28 11.75
C VAL A 167 -34.87 0.58 12.50
N SER A 168 -35.90 -0.27 12.37
CA SER A 168 -37.20 -0.12 13.05
C SER A 168 -37.08 -0.18 14.58
N GLY A 169 -36.05 -0.83 15.09
CA GLY A 169 -35.74 -0.89 16.54
C GLY A 169 -35.01 0.33 17.12
N ARG A 170 -34.74 1.36 16.32
CA ARG A 170 -34.07 2.58 16.81
C ARG A 170 -34.97 3.33 17.81
N ILE A 171 -34.33 4.02 18.75
CA ILE A 171 -35.03 4.77 19.78
C ILE A 171 -35.88 5.91 19.20
N ASP A 172 -37.07 6.17 19.74
CA ASP A 172 -38.11 7.02 19.12
C ASP A 172 -37.71 8.48 18.89
N TRP A 173 -36.78 9.02 19.65
CA TRP A 173 -36.31 10.40 19.45
C TRP A 173 -35.25 10.54 18.34
N SER A 174 -34.65 9.45 17.90
CA SER A 174 -33.81 9.44 16.70
C SER A 174 -34.66 9.35 15.42
N PHE A 175 -34.07 9.57 14.25
CA PHE A 175 -34.85 9.53 13.01
C PHE A 175 -34.00 9.13 11.80
N GLN A 176 -34.68 8.76 10.73
CA GLN A 176 -34.06 8.58 9.44
C GLN A 176 -34.05 9.90 8.68
N LEU A 177 -32.92 10.26 8.10
CA LEU A 177 -32.77 11.45 7.29
C LEU A 177 -33.38 11.26 5.91
N ALA A 178 -33.95 12.30 5.30
CA ALA A 178 -34.36 12.26 3.91
C ALA A 178 -33.12 12.13 2.99
N GLN A 179 -33.31 11.51 1.83
CA GLN A 179 -32.24 11.27 0.86
C GLN A 179 -31.57 12.57 0.43
N GLU A 180 -32.38 13.58 0.12
CA GLU A 180 -31.91 14.89 -0.33
C GLU A 180 -31.00 15.55 0.71
N ASP A 181 -31.34 15.43 2.00
CA ASP A 181 -30.53 15.97 3.09
C ASP A 181 -29.24 15.17 3.26
N ALA A 182 -29.30 13.85 3.15
CA ALA A 182 -28.12 13.01 3.22
C ALA A 182 -27.13 13.31 2.07
N GLU A 183 -27.66 13.55 0.85
CA GLU A 183 -26.83 13.93 -0.31
C GLU A 183 -26.25 15.34 -0.18
N MET A 184 -27.00 16.28 0.42
CA MET A 184 -26.58 17.65 0.66
C MET A 184 -25.43 17.75 1.67
N PHE A 185 -25.35 16.87 2.67
CA PHE A 185 -24.31 16.92 3.69
C PHE A 185 -22.93 16.53 3.16
N THR A 186 -22.50 17.14 2.07
CA THR A 186 -21.12 17.04 1.55
C THR A 186 -20.14 17.82 2.44
N PRO A 187 -18.85 17.48 2.45
CA PRO A 187 -17.84 18.25 3.18
C PRO A 187 -17.87 19.76 2.82
N ALA A 188 -17.95 20.08 1.54
CA ALA A 188 -18.00 21.47 1.08
C ALA A 188 -19.19 22.23 1.69
N TYR A 189 -20.39 21.65 1.63
CA TYR A 189 -21.59 22.27 2.20
C TYR A 189 -21.50 22.42 3.72
N VAL A 190 -21.08 21.36 4.40
CA VAL A 190 -21.05 21.32 5.88
C VAL A 190 -20.04 22.32 6.43
N PHE A 191 -18.85 22.41 5.84
CA PHE A 191 -17.82 23.33 6.33
C PHE A 191 -18.07 24.78 5.96
N ASP A 192 -18.77 25.04 4.85
CA ASP A 192 -19.24 26.39 4.50
C ASP A 192 -20.29 26.87 5.48
N LYS A 193 -21.32 26.06 5.80
CA LYS A 193 -22.38 26.38 6.77
C LYS A 193 -21.84 26.62 8.17
N ALA A 194 -20.82 25.86 8.59
CA ALA A 194 -20.24 25.99 9.94
C ALA A 194 -19.49 27.32 10.14
N ASN A 195 -18.83 27.85 9.13
CA ASN A 195 -18.15 29.15 9.21
C ASN A 195 -17.82 29.73 7.84
N SER A 196 -18.75 30.46 7.26
CA SER A 196 -18.61 31.09 5.96
C SER A 196 -17.54 32.21 5.89
N ARG A 197 -17.03 32.70 7.01
CA ARG A 197 -16.02 33.76 7.05
C ARG A 197 -14.61 33.29 6.63
N VAL A 198 -14.32 32.03 6.91
CA VAL A 198 -13.01 31.44 6.58
C VAL A 198 -13.26 30.14 5.81
N PRO A 199 -13.16 30.18 4.48
CA PRO A 199 -13.37 29.00 3.65
C PRO A 199 -12.47 27.84 4.06
N TYR A 200 -13.02 26.62 3.98
CA TYR A 200 -12.29 25.40 4.26
C TYR A 200 -12.75 24.29 3.33
N ASP A 201 -11.90 23.91 2.39
CA ASP A 201 -12.11 22.80 1.48
C ASP A 201 -11.12 21.66 1.81
N PRO A 202 -11.48 20.77 2.75
CA PRO A 202 -10.60 19.68 3.13
C PRO A 202 -10.46 18.61 2.05
N VAL A 203 -11.40 18.51 1.12
CA VAL A 203 -11.35 17.50 0.05
C VAL A 203 -10.24 17.85 -0.91
N ALA A 204 -10.12 19.13 -1.30
CA ALA A 204 -9.00 19.61 -2.13
C ALA A 204 -7.64 19.35 -1.47
N LEU A 205 -7.56 19.46 -0.11
CA LEU A 205 -6.35 19.15 0.65
C LEU A 205 -5.97 17.66 0.58
N CYS A 206 -6.93 16.79 0.30
CA CYS A 206 -6.73 15.35 0.17
C CYS A 206 -6.53 14.90 -1.27
N GLU A 207 -6.72 15.76 -2.26
CA GLU A 207 -6.55 15.43 -3.67
C GLU A 207 -5.12 14.98 -3.97
N LYS A 208 -5.03 13.95 -4.81
CA LYS A 208 -3.73 13.42 -5.23
C LYS A 208 -3.16 14.32 -6.31
N VAL A 209 -1.99 14.87 -6.09
CA VAL A 209 -1.18 15.45 -7.17
C VAL A 209 -0.70 14.30 -8.10
N GLN A 210 -0.59 14.60 -9.40
CA GLN A 210 -0.09 13.61 -10.35
C GLN A 210 1.37 13.27 -10.07
N SER A 211 1.74 12.03 -10.38
CA SER A 211 3.13 11.60 -10.34
C SER A 211 3.91 12.18 -11.51
N PRO A 212 5.23 12.38 -11.39
CA PRO A 212 6.07 12.64 -12.56
C PRO A 212 5.87 11.53 -13.61
N GLN A 213 5.71 11.90 -14.88
CA GLN A 213 5.53 10.91 -15.95
C GLN A 213 6.82 10.15 -16.26
N TYR A 214 7.95 10.76 -15.98
CA TYR A 214 9.26 10.21 -16.24
C TYR A 214 10.26 10.65 -15.18
N ALA A 215 11.14 9.75 -14.76
CA ALA A 215 12.27 10.04 -13.89
C ALA A 215 13.46 9.15 -14.26
N GLU A 216 14.64 9.73 -14.42
CA GLU A 216 15.86 9.02 -14.79
C GLU A 216 17.04 9.40 -13.90
N GLN A 217 18.04 8.53 -13.91
CA GLN A 217 19.37 8.77 -13.34
C GLN A 217 20.42 8.69 -14.44
N SER A 218 21.22 9.74 -14.57
CA SER A 218 22.42 9.78 -15.39
C SER A 218 23.60 10.18 -14.51
N GLY A 219 24.57 9.31 -14.36
CA GLY A 219 25.66 9.48 -13.39
C GLY A 219 25.14 9.73 -11.98
N LYS A 220 25.61 10.80 -11.37
CA LYS A 220 25.19 11.24 -10.03
C LYS A 220 23.90 12.07 -10.02
N GLN A 221 23.26 12.31 -11.16
CA GLN A 221 22.12 13.20 -11.24
C GLN A 221 20.83 12.42 -11.48
N LEU A 222 19.83 12.68 -10.64
CA LEU A 222 18.44 12.31 -10.87
C LEU A 222 17.75 13.49 -11.57
N THR A 223 16.90 13.21 -12.57
CA THR A 223 16.11 14.19 -13.31
C THR A 223 14.70 13.66 -13.51
N TRP A 224 13.70 14.50 -13.44
CA TRP A 224 12.31 14.12 -13.70
C TRP A 224 11.50 15.25 -14.32
N MET A 225 10.37 14.91 -14.91
CA MET A 225 9.47 15.91 -15.50
C MET A 225 8.72 16.68 -14.41
N SER A 226 8.58 17.99 -14.62
CA SER A 226 7.76 18.83 -13.77
C SER A 226 6.29 18.41 -13.82
N VAL A 227 5.60 18.54 -12.69
CA VAL A 227 4.18 18.19 -12.55
C VAL A 227 3.39 19.46 -12.27
N LYS A 228 2.33 19.69 -13.05
CA LYS A 228 1.42 20.83 -12.83
C LYS A 228 0.79 20.74 -11.44
N GLY A 229 0.86 21.80 -10.66
CA GLY A 229 0.34 21.86 -9.29
C GLY A 229 1.25 21.22 -8.23
N ALA A 230 2.42 20.72 -8.59
CA ALA A 230 3.41 20.32 -7.62
C ALA A 230 4.22 21.53 -7.13
N ILE A 231 4.36 21.68 -5.82
CA ILE A 231 5.21 22.70 -5.18
C ILE A 231 6.61 22.16 -4.84
N GLY A 232 6.84 20.86 -5.01
CA GLY A 232 8.11 20.20 -4.75
C GLY A 232 8.02 18.70 -4.95
N TYR A 233 9.10 18.02 -4.62
CA TYR A 233 9.28 16.58 -4.81
C TYR A 233 9.97 15.94 -3.63
N VAL A 234 9.54 14.71 -3.28
CA VAL A 234 10.19 13.83 -2.31
C VAL A 234 11.00 12.80 -3.07
N ILE A 235 12.27 12.67 -2.69
CA ILE A 235 13.18 11.63 -3.18
C ILE A 235 13.22 10.51 -2.14
N LEU A 236 12.94 9.29 -2.58
CA LEU A 236 13.05 8.09 -1.79
C LEU A 236 14.23 7.25 -2.28
N LYS A 237 15.03 6.70 -1.34
CA LYS A 237 16.05 5.69 -1.61
C LYS A 237 15.64 4.38 -0.95
N ASN A 238 15.51 3.31 -1.72
CA ASN A 238 15.08 2.00 -1.24
C ASN A 238 13.73 2.05 -0.46
N GLY A 239 12.81 2.92 -0.92
CA GLY A 239 11.50 3.13 -0.29
C GLY A 239 11.49 4.02 0.96
N LYS A 240 12.65 4.48 1.44
CA LYS A 240 12.77 5.37 2.60
C LYS A 240 13.00 6.82 2.16
N PHE A 241 12.48 7.76 2.92
CA PHE A 241 12.73 9.19 2.70
C PHE A 241 14.23 9.49 2.70
N MET A 242 14.68 10.24 1.71
CA MET A 242 16.06 10.70 1.58
C MET A 242 16.14 12.22 1.59
N ALA A 243 15.35 12.89 0.75
CA ALA A 243 15.37 14.34 0.62
C ALA A 243 14.04 14.88 0.05
N ALA A 244 13.86 16.21 0.17
CA ALA A 244 12.84 16.96 -0.56
C ALA A 244 13.50 18.14 -1.30
N THR A 245 12.94 18.52 -2.46
CA THR A 245 13.44 19.61 -3.30
C THR A 245 12.30 20.27 -4.06
N THR A 246 12.45 21.53 -4.42
CA THR A 246 11.56 22.22 -5.35
C THR A 246 12.03 22.13 -6.81
N ALA A 247 13.29 21.71 -7.02
CA ALA A 247 13.86 21.48 -8.35
C ALA A 247 13.37 20.15 -8.94
N THR A 248 13.52 19.99 -10.25
CA THR A 248 13.27 18.76 -10.99
C THR A 248 14.52 17.92 -11.18
N THR A 249 15.58 18.23 -10.44
CA THR A 249 16.85 17.51 -10.43
C THR A 249 17.38 17.36 -9.02
N TYR A 250 18.17 16.31 -8.76
CA TYR A 250 18.81 16.08 -7.47
C TYR A 250 20.10 15.25 -7.64
N SER A 251 21.18 15.63 -6.94
CA SER A 251 22.46 14.92 -7.01
C SER A 251 22.52 13.81 -5.95
N VAL A 252 23.01 12.64 -6.35
CA VAL A 252 23.19 11.46 -5.48
C VAL A 252 24.61 10.90 -5.60
N ASP A 253 25.16 10.40 -4.50
CA ASP A 253 26.48 9.77 -4.49
C ASP A 253 26.43 8.26 -4.75
N ASP A 254 25.33 7.61 -4.37
CA ASP A 254 25.15 6.17 -4.58
C ASP A 254 24.51 5.88 -5.93
N LEU A 255 25.34 5.40 -6.87
CA LEU A 255 24.91 5.05 -8.23
C LEU A 255 24.13 3.72 -8.30
N THR A 256 24.06 2.95 -7.21
CA THR A 256 23.42 1.63 -7.13
C THR A 256 22.10 1.64 -6.42
N GLY A 257 21.75 2.74 -5.75
CA GLY A 257 20.50 2.92 -5.02
C GLY A 257 19.27 2.79 -5.93
N ARG A 258 18.17 2.28 -5.35
CA ARG A 258 16.86 2.31 -6.02
C ARG A 258 16.15 3.59 -5.61
N TYR A 259 16.10 4.54 -6.54
CA TYR A 259 15.45 5.82 -6.29
C TYR A 259 14.02 5.83 -6.81
N SER A 260 13.17 6.61 -6.16
CA SER A 260 11.83 6.94 -6.63
C SER A 260 11.44 8.35 -6.21
N ILE A 261 10.58 8.98 -7.01
CA ILE A 261 10.17 10.38 -6.83
C ILE A 261 8.67 10.44 -6.61
N LYS A 262 8.24 11.30 -5.67
CA LYS A 262 6.84 11.68 -5.48
C LYS A 262 6.72 13.19 -5.64
N SER A 263 5.65 13.65 -6.28
CA SER A 263 5.27 15.07 -6.28
C SER A 263 4.62 15.46 -4.96
N ILE A 264 4.77 16.72 -4.56
CA ILE A 264 4.14 17.32 -3.38
C ILE A 264 3.11 18.34 -3.89
N ALA A 265 1.84 18.21 -3.52
CA ALA A 265 0.81 19.22 -3.77
C ALA A 265 0.95 20.41 -2.82
N GLU A 266 0.29 21.54 -3.16
CA GLU A 266 0.31 22.78 -2.36
C GLU A 266 -0.03 22.57 -0.88
N HIS A 267 -0.87 21.58 -0.58
CA HIS A 267 -1.30 21.25 0.78
C HIS A 267 -0.59 20.03 1.38
N GLY A 268 0.54 19.61 0.80
CA GLY A 268 1.39 18.55 1.34
C GLY A 268 0.98 17.11 0.93
N ALA A 269 -0.11 16.93 0.17
CA ALA A 269 -0.45 15.60 -0.36
C ALA A 269 0.64 15.09 -1.30
N LEU A 270 0.92 13.78 -1.24
CA LEU A 270 1.97 13.14 -2.03
C LEU A 270 1.37 12.28 -3.15
N SER A 271 1.99 12.32 -4.32
CA SER A 271 1.67 11.40 -5.41
C SER A 271 2.08 9.96 -5.12
N GLN A 272 1.70 9.04 -6.00
CA GLN A 272 2.34 7.73 -6.07
C GLN A 272 3.83 7.89 -6.44
N ALA A 273 4.66 6.97 -5.94
CA ALA A 273 6.09 7.00 -6.23
C ALA A 273 6.36 6.52 -7.67
N VAL A 274 7.12 7.28 -8.43
CA VAL A 274 7.64 6.88 -9.74
C VAL A 274 9.07 6.43 -9.58
N ARG A 275 9.36 5.24 -10.09
CA ARG A 275 10.72 4.70 -10.08
C ARG A 275 11.61 5.47 -11.03
N VAL A 276 12.82 5.79 -10.56
CA VAL A 276 13.86 6.39 -11.39
C VAL A 276 14.54 5.30 -12.22
N GLU A 277 14.54 5.48 -13.53
CA GLU A 277 15.25 4.60 -14.46
C GLU A 277 16.72 5.03 -14.56
N ASN A 278 17.66 4.10 -14.36
CA ASN A 278 19.09 4.40 -14.49
C ASN A 278 19.51 4.23 -15.95
N THR A 279 19.78 5.34 -16.64
CA THR A 279 20.13 5.37 -18.05
C THR A 279 21.60 5.04 -18.32
N ASP A 280 22.49 5.21 -17.32
CA ASP A 280 23.91 4.87 -17.46
C ASP A 280 24.18 3.38 -17.28
N LYS A 281 23.29 2.68 -16.62
CA LYS A 281 23.23 1.25 -16.76
C LYS A 281 22.66 0.94 -18.14
N GLN A 282 23.52 0.82 -19.15
CA GLN A 282 23.23 -0.19 -20.14
C GLN A 282 22.96 -1.47 -19.35
N ILE A 283 21.67 -1.80 -19.21
CA ILE A 283 21.27 -3.06 -18.60
C ILE A 283 21.70 -4.11 -19.62
N LEU A 284 22.97 -4.50 -19.50
CA LEU A 284 23.51 -5.55 -20.33
C LEU A 284 22.73 -6.81 -20.03
N LYS A 285 21.79 -7.10 -20.91
CA LYS A 285 21.10 -8.39 -20.86
C LYS A 285 22.12 -9.52 -20.90
N ALA A 286 21.79 -10.66 -20.37
CA ALA A 286 22.59 -11.86 -20.44
C ALA A 286 23.06 -12.13 -21.91
N PHE A 287 22.16 -11.84 -22.86
CA PHE A 287 22.39 -11.78 -24.32
C PHE A 287 21.28 -10.91 -24.96
N PRO A 288 21.44 -10.42 -26.21
CA PRO A 288 20.52 -9.41 -26.75
C PRO A 288 19.04 -9.76 -26.74
N THR A 289 18.68 -11.04 -26.92
CA THR A 289 17.29 -11.52 -26.93
C THR A 289 16.83 -12.10 -25.59
N ALA A 290 17.59 -11.92 -24.49
CA ALA A 290 17.20 -12.46 -23.18
C ALA A 290 15.96 -11.78 -22.63
N GLU A 291 15.01 -12.58 -22.13
CA GLU A 291 13.75 -12.16 -21.52
C GLU A 291 13.52 -12.89 -20.20
N GLY A 292 12.49 -12.48 -19.44
CA GLY A 292 12.15 -13.10 -18.17
C GLY A 292 13.09 -12.72 -17.02
N PHE A 293 12.98 -13.44 -15.91
CA PHE A 293 13.70 -13.14 -14.67
C PHE A 293 15.22 -13.21 -14.80
N GLY A 294 15.73 -14.15 -15.62
CA GLY A 294 17.17 -14.33 -15.85
C GLY A 294 17.80 -13.36 -16.82
N LYS A 295 17.04 -12.43 -17.44
CA LYS A 295 17.53 -11.54 -18.51
C LYS A 295 18.71 -10.66 -18.13
N LEU A 296 18.94 -10.45 -16.84
CA LEU A 296 20.01 -9.61 -16.28
C LEU A 296 21.16 -10.43 -15.69
N ALA A 297 21.18 -11.76 -15.88
CA ALA A 297 22.27 -12.57 -15.40
C ALA A 297 23.58 -12.11 -16.03
N THR A 298 24.61 -11.89 -15.23
CA THR A 298 25.94 -11.47 -15.69
C THR A 298 26.79 -12.67 -16.10
N GLY A 299 26.48 -13.86 -15.58
CA GLY A 299 27.29 -15.06 -15.84
C GLY A 299 28.75 -14.86 -15.44
N GLY A 300 29.64 -15.40 -16.21
CA GLY A 300 31.11 -15.25 -16.06
C GLY A 300 31.71 -13.99 -16.68
N ARG A 301 30.91 -12.96 -16.91
CA ARG A 301 31.31 -11.73 -17.59
C ARG A 301 32.45 -11.03 -16.85
N GLY A 302 33.55 -10.73 -17.58
CA GLY A 302 34.75 -10.12 -17.00
C GLY A 302 35.67 -11.07 -16.24
N GLY A 303 35.30 -12.35 -16.12
CA GLY A 303 36.06 -13.38 -15.44
C GLY A 303 37.05 -14.11 -16.34
N LYS A 304 37.56 -15.23 -15.85
CA LYS A 304 38.52 -16.09 -16.58
C LYS A 304 37.81 -16.89 -17.70
N VAL A 305 38.57 -17.26 -18.70
CA VAL A 305 38.08 -18.14 -19.76
C VAL A 305 38.82 -19.50 -19.67
N VAL A 306 38.05 -20.58 -19.76
CA VAL A 306 38.57 -21.94 -19.83
C VAL A 306 38.05 -22.63 -21.09
N THR A 307 38.91 -23.32 -21.81
CA THR A 307 38.56 -23.93 -23.08
C THR A 307 38.42 -25.44 -22.94
N VAL A 308 37.30 -25.99 -23.39
CA VAL A 308 37.09 -27.43 -23.55
C VAL A 308 37.70 -27.86 -24.88
N THR A 309 38.67 -28.75 -24.84
CA THR A 309 39.47 -29.18 -25.99
C THR A 309 39.27 -30.65 -26.37
N ASN A 310 38.55 -31.42 -25.58
CA ASN A 310 38.17 -32.80 -25.87
C ASN A 310 36.75 -33.11 -25.39
N LEU A 311 36.20 -34.26 -25.78
CA LEU A 311 34.85 -34.72 -25.47
C LEU A 311 34.83 -35.81 -24.37
N GLU A 312 35.98 -36.11 -23.79
CA GLU A 312 36.12 -37.14 -22.77
C GLU A 312 35.51 -36.67 -21.41
N ASP A 313 35.18 -37.62 -20.58
CA ASP A 313 34.72 -37.38 -19.21
C ASP A 313 35.27 -38.47 -18.26
N ASP A 314 35.57 -38.09 -17.04
CA ASP A 314 35.87 -38.96 -15.95
C ASP A 314 35.14 -38.48 -14.68
N ALA A 315 34.84 -39.39 -13.75
CA ALA A 315 34.03 -39.05 -12.58
C ALA A 315 34.61 -37.91 -11.72
N GLU A 316 35.93 -37.82 -11.66
CA GLU A 316 36.68 -36.85 -10.83
C GLU A 316 36.95 -35.52 -11.55
N GLY A 317 36.90 -35.49 -12.89
CA GLY A 317 37.24 -34.31 -13.70
C GLY A 317 38.74 -34.07 -13.74
N SER A 318 39.51 -35.13 -13.83
CA SER A 318 40.98 -35.10 -13.92
C SER A 318 41.50 -34.97 -15.35
N ILE A 319 40.68 -35.32 -16.37
CA ILE A 319 41.04 -35.19 -17.76
C ILE A 319 41.11 -33.74 -18.19
N GLU A 320 42.32 -33.22 -18.40
CA GLU A 320 42.53 -31.84 -18.78
C GLU A 320 41.83 -31.55 -20.13
N GLY A 321 41.16 -30.40 -20.19
CA GLY A 321 40.41 -29.98 -21.39
C GLY A 321 39.02 -30.62 -21.49
N SER A 322 38.60 -31.52 -20.59
CA SER A 322 37.22 -32.01 -20.54
C SER A 322 36.26 -30.99 -19.98
N LEU A 323 34.94 -31.17 -20.18
CA LEU A 323 33.92 -30.26 -19.63
C LEU A 323 33.94 -30.27 -18.09
N ARG A 324 34.02 -31.43 -17.45
CA ARG A 324 34.04 -31.56 -15.99
C ARG A 324 35.29 -30.93 -15.39
N TRP A 325 36.45 -31.16 -16.00
CA TRP A 325 37.70 -30.50 -15.64
C TRP A 325 37.56 -28.97 -15.72
N ALA A 326 36.96 -28.43 -16.80
CA ALA A 326 36.76 -27.00 -16.98
C ALA A 326 35.92 -26.37 -15.86
N PHE A 327 34.87 -27.08 -15.40
CA PHE A 327 34.12 -26.63 -14.22
C PHE A 327 34.94 -26.63 -12.94
N ASN A 328 35.98 -27.47 -12.83
CA ASN A 328 36.81 -27.57 -11.64
C ASN A 328 37.88 -26.46 -11.53
N GLN A 329 38.18 -25.76 -12.63
CA GLN A 329 39.26 -24.78 -12.67
C GLN A 329 39.00 -23.55 -11.77
N TYR A 330 37.74 -23.10 -11.64
CA TYR A 330 37.42 -21.89 -10.90
C TYR A 330 36.23 -22.08 -9.99
N LYS A 331 36.20 -21.30 -8.89
CA LYS A 331 35.05 -21.29 -7.94
C LYS A 331 33.91 -20.42 -8.48
N SER A 332 34.24 -19.28 -9.10
CA SER A 332 33.27 -18.30 -9.66
C SER A 332 33.96 -17.47 -10.77
N ASP A 333 33.17 -16.62 -11.44
CA ASP A 333 33.63 -15.61 -12.36
C ASP A 333 34.45 -16.16 -13.55
N PHE A 334 33.88 -17.15 -14.28
CA PHE A 334 34.52 -17.78 -15.41
C PHE A 334 33.54 -18.08 -16.56
N THR A 335 34.11 -18.22 -17.76
CA THR A 335 33.39 -18.61 -18.97
C THR A 335 34.03 -19.85 -19.57
N ILE A 336 33.20 -20.87 -19.80
CA ILE A 336 33.60 -22.08 -20.53
C ILE A 336 33.28 -21.86 -22.00
N VAL A 337 34.30 -22.02 -22.85
CA VAL A 337 34.24 -22.05 -24.34
C VAL A 337 34.66 -23.39 -24.86
N PHE A 338 34.31 -23.70 -26.11
CA PHE A 338 34.58 -25.00 -26.71
C PHE A 338 35.43 -24.85 -28.00
N ALA A 339 36.54 -25.55 -28.08
CA ALA A 339 37.35 -25.71 -29.28
C ALA A 339 36.97 -26.98 -30.07
N VAL A 340 36.06 -27.79 -29.56
CA VAL A 340 35.59 -29.06 -30.14
C VAL A 340 34.07 -29.06 -30.25
N SER A 341 33.55 -29.92 -31.10
CA SER A 341 32.13 -30.20 -31.23
C SER A 341 31.87 -31.70 -31.16
N GLY A 342 30.68 -32.07 -30.71
CA GLY A 342 30.29 -33.47 -30.64
C GLY A 342 29.50 -33.82 -29.37
N ARG A 343 29.51 -35.10 -29.03
CA ARG A 343 28.79 -35.66 -27.91
C ARG A 343 29.75 -35.90 -26.74
N ILE A 344 29.47 -35.28 -25.59
CA ILE A 344 30.14 -35.55 -24.33
C ILE A 344 29.28 -36.60 -23.57
N GLU A 345 29.81 -37.80 -23.43
CA GLU A 345 29.18 -38.87 -22.69
C GLU A 345 29.62 -38.83 -21.22
N LEU A 346 28.76 -38.32 -20.33
CA LEU A 346 29.08 -38.22 -18.92
C LEU A 346 29.14 -39.65 -18.31
N VAL A 347 30.24 -40.02 -17.67
CA VAL A 347 30.40 -41.27 -16.96
C VAL A 347 29.74 -41.28 -15.56
N ALA A 348 29.48 -40.10 -15.00
CA ALA A 348 28.79 -39.89 -13.74
C ALA A 348 27.99 -38.56 -13.79
N PRO A 349 26.98 -38.39 -12.90
CA PRO A 349 26.24 -37.11 -12.80
C PRO A 349 27.18 -35.93 -12.62
N LEU A 350 27.02 -34.91 -13.46
CA LEU A 350 27.76 -33.64 -13.35
C LEU A 350 27.07 -32.72 -12.39
N LYS A 351 27.60 -32.59 -11.16
CA LYS A 351 27.07 -31.69 -10.11
C LYS A 351 27.86 -30.39 -10.13
N VAL A 352 27.20 -29.30 -10.53
CA VAL A 352 27.79 -27.96 -10.55
C VAL A 352 27.20 -27.15 -9.42
N LYS A 353 28.05 -26.69 -8.49
CA LYS A 353 27.68 -25.77 -7.40
C LYS A 353 28.58 -24.53 -7.50
N LYS A 354 28.32 -23.71 -8.50
CA LYS A 354 29.14 -22.54 -8.86
C LYS A 354 28.26 -21.31 -9.05
N SER A 355 28.85 -20.14 -8.95
CA SER A 355 28.16 -18.87 -9.20
C SER A 355 28.94 -18.05 -10.20
N ASN A 356 28.26 -17.12 -10.87
CA ASN A 356 28.87 -16.21 -11.83
C ASN A 356 29.63 -16.94 -12.95
N PHE A 357 29.00 -17.86 -13.66
CA PHE A 357 29.65 -18.54 -14.78
C PHE A 357 28.82 -18.52 -16.07
N THR A 358 29.49 -18.68 -17.19
CA THR A 358 28.87 -18.83 -18.52
C THR A 358 29.37 -20.11 -19.17
N VAL A 359 28.46 -20.88 -19.76
CA VAL A 359 28.81 -21.97 -20.69
C VAL A 359 28.37 -21.50 -22.07
N ALA A 360 29.36 -21.17 -22.90
CA ALA A 360 29.17 -20.54 -24.20
C ALA A 360 29.22 -21.59 -25.33
N GLY A 361 28.21 -22.44 -25.43
CA GLY A 361 28.14 -23.50 -26.47
C GLY A 361 28.19 -23.01 -27.91
N GLN A 362 27.83 -21.74 -28.13
CA GLN A 362 27.97 -21.13 -29.47
C GLN A 362 29.43 -20.99 -29.99
N THR A 363 30.42 -21.20 -29.12
CA THR A 363 31.83 -21.18 -29.51
C THR A 363 32.29 -22.51 -30.09
N ALA A 364 31.53 -23.58 -29.88
CA ALA A 364 31.84 -24.90 -30.45
C ALA A 364 31.73 -24.87 -31.98
N PRO A 365 32.68 -25.46 -32.67
CA PRO A 365 32.60 -25.57 -34.15
C PRO A 365 31.48 -26.53 -34.60
N GLY A 366 31.17 -26.55 -35.91
CA GLY A 366 30.21 -27.48 -36.50
C GLY A 366 28.85 -27.53 -35.83
N ASP A 367 28.39 -28.73 -35.48
CA ASP A 367 27.06 -28.98 -34.91
C ASP A 367 26.94 -28.65 -33.41
N GLY A 368 28.01 -28.12 -32.79
CA GLY A 368 28.00 -27.72 -31.38
C GLY A 368 28.12 -28.90 -30.40
N ILE A 369 27.70 -28.69 -29.16
CA ILE A 369 27.86 -29.63 -28.03
C ILE A 369 26.54 -30.29 -27.65
N CYS A 370 26.57 -31.61 -27.43
CA CYS A 370 25.50 -32.39 -26.85
C CYS A 370 26.03 -33.16 -25.63
N ILE A 371 25.46 -32.94 -24.48
CA ILE A 371 25.79 -33.66 -23.23
C ILE A 371 24.79 -34.81 -23.07
N THR A 372 25.31 -36.03 -22.86
CA THR A 372 24.50 -37.26 -22.83
C THR A 372 24.81 -38.14 -21.60
N SER A 373 24.11 -39.24 -21.50
CA SER A 373 24.31 -40.39 -20.58
C SER A 373 23.94 -40.12 -19.11
N ASN A 374 24.38 -39.03 -18.50
CA ASN A 374 24.10 -38.71 -17.11
C ASN A 374 23.54 -37.32 -16.97
N LYS A 375 22.86 -37.11 -15.82
CA LYS A 375 22.24 -35.82 -15.50
C LYS A 375 23.26 -34.72 -15.19
N VAL A 376 22.94 -33.50 -15.62
CA VAL A 376 23.61 -32.27 -15.17
C VAL A 376 22.75 -31.62 -14.08
N ASN A 377 23.30 -31.44 -12.88
CA ASN A 377 22.63 -30.86 -11.75
C ASN A 377 23.28 -29.52 -11.41
N LEU A 378 22.49 -28.43 -11.55
CA LEU A 378 22.88 -27.04 -11.24
C LEU A 378 22.34 -26.57 -9.90
N GLY A 379 21.80 -27.48 -9.06
CA GLY A 379 21.26 -27.15 -7.74
C GLY A 379 22.33 -26.52 -6.84
N GLY A 380 22.02 -25.33 -6.31
CA GLY A 380 22.96 -24.52 -5.54
C GLY A 380 23.88 -23.63 -6.38
N SER A 381 23.67 -23.55 -7.71
CA SER A 381 24.31 -22.54 -8.57
C SER A 381 23.48 -21.28 -8.69
N SER A 382 24.12 -20.12 -8.91
CA SER A 382 23.46 -18.83 -9.09
C SER A 382 24.14 -17.97 -10.12
N ASN A 383 23.40 -17.03 -10.72
CA ASN A 383 23.90 -16.07 -11.68
C ASN A 383 24.72 -16.72 -12.82
N PHE A 384 24.12 -17.63 -13.58
CA PHE A 384 24.79 -18.32 -14.68
C PHE A 384 24.04 -18.17 -16.00
N ILE A 385 24.78 -18.34 -17.08
CA ILE A 385 24.28 -18.31 -18.45
C ILE A 385 24.70 -19.60 -19.16
N LEU A 386 23.74 -20.37 -19.68
CA LEU A 386 23.97 -21.52 -20.55
C LEU A 386 23.36 -21.24 -21.91
N ARG A 387 24.16 -21.37 -22.97
CA ARG A 387 23.67 -21.12 -24.31
C ARG A 387 24.19 -22.17 -25.30
N HIS A 388 23.34 -22.54 -26.24
CA HIS A 388 23.67 -23.43 -27.36
C HIS A 388 24.24 -24.80 -26.92
N ILE A 389 23.77 -25.33 -25.79
CA ILE A 389 24.08 -26.67 -25.30
C ILE A 389 22.81 -27.53 -25.42
N ARG A 390 22.96 -28.71 -25.98
CA ARG A 390 21.91 -29.74 -25.98
C ARG A 390 22.12 -30.68 -24.82
N PHE A 391 21.09 -31.01 -24.10
CA PHE A 391 21.08 -32.02 -23.02
C PHE A 391 20.18 -33.17 -23.46
N ARG A 392 20.76 -34.36 -23.61
CA ARG A 392 20.04 -35.58 -23.99
C ARG A 392 20.54 -36.72 -23.14
N ILE A 393 19.86 -37.03 -22.04
CA ILE A 393 20.29 -38.07 -21.12
C ILE A 393 20.30 -39.43 -21.81
N GLY A 394 19.42 -39.67 -22.79
CA GLY A 394 19.40 -40.94 -23.52
C GLY A 394 18.65 -42.03 -22.78
N GLN A 395 18.78 -43.28 -23.22
CA GLN A 395 18.20 -44.41 -22.55
C GLN A 395 19.02 -44.74 -21.29
N THR A 396 18.41 -44.81 -20.13
CA THR A 396 18.84 -45.27 -18.83
C THR A 396 20.31 -45.03 -18.44
N ASP A 397 20.51 -44.47 -17.25
CA ASP A 397 21.83 -44.53 -16.62
C ASP A 397 22.26 -46.01 -16.44
N VAL A 398 23.53 -46.23 -16.15
CA VAL A 398 24.09 -47.58 -15.92
C VAL A 398 23.35 -48.41 -14.81
N ASN A 399 22.40 -47.78 -14.09
CA ASN A 399 21.56 -48.38 -13.05
C ASN A 399 20.10 -48.57 -13.50
N GLY A 400 19.73 -48.28 -14.74
CA GLY A 400 18.37 -48.45 -15.25
C GLY A 400 17.36 -47.33 -14.91
N ASN A 401 17.79 -46.17 -14.36
CA ASN A 401 16.93 -45.05 -14.07
C ASN A 401 16.89 -44.07 -15.29
N ILE A 402 15.68 -43.60 -15.65
CA ILE A 402 15.43 -42.60 -16.70
C ILE A 402 15.75 -41.20 -16.19
#